data_c5ea7c5df36db774f151461a9abd9d06
#
_entry.id   c5ea7c5df36db774f151461a9abd9d06
#
_cell.length_a   1.000
_cell.length_b   1.000
_cell.length_c   1.000
_cell.angle_alpha   90.00
_cell.angle_beta   90.00
_cell.angle_gamma   90.00
#
_symmetry.space_group_name_H-M   'P 1'
#
loop_
_entity.id
_entity.type
_entity.pdbx_description
1 polymer ?
#
loop_
_entity_poly.entity_id
_entity_poly.type
_entity_poly.pdbx_seq_one_letter_code
_entity_poly.pdbx_strand_id
1 'polypeptide(L)'
;VIASIGLPASAAAGDQILLGGGAAIVLHDDTLCTLTAMGHDSDGRLIGFTSAHCGGPGSDVVAEGAEERGTVGTVVAADDAVGYAVIEFDPVKVKPIADYEGFGIFGIGPPEPEPANPESAGPGPVPEPVGPTPAGPEPAALGAAAPEPAAAKQACKLGRGTGLNCYDIGPDGVNTTAEQWWQPGDDGSPITIDNLIVGMVRDGSTPVAPLDQSGPGIVMFKEILGDINAKGGPGAGFGLG
;
A
#
# COMPACT_ATOMS: atom_id res chain seq x y z
N VAL A 1 18.24 36.28 -44.90
CA VAL A 1 17.87 34.95 -44.43
C VAL A 1 17.42 35.08 -43.01
N ILE A 2 16.12 35.05 -42.73
CA ILE A 2 15.54 35.14 -41.41
C ILE A 2 15.31 33.70 -40.94
N ALA A 3 16.10 33.24 -39.94
CA ALA A 3 15.91 31.94 -39.31
C ALA A 3 14.76 32.04 -38.31
N SER A 4 13.63 31.41 -38.58
CA SER A 4 12.53 31.22 -37.64
C SER A 4 12.95 30.18 -36.61
N ILE A 5 13.15 30.59 -35.38
CA ILE A 5 13.35 29.68 -34.23
C ILE A 5 11.95 29.25 -33.81
N GLY A 6 11.56 28.01 -34.16
CA GLY A 6 10.37 27.37 -33.65
C GLY A 6 10.50 27.11 -32.16
N LEU A 7 9.66 27.72 -31.33
CA LEU A 7 9.49 27.38 -29.94
C LEU A 7 8.88 25.97 -29.84
N PRO A 8 9.40 25.10 -28.95
CA PRO A 8 8.74 23.82 -28.72
C PRO A 8 7.34 24.09 -28.16
N ALA A 9 6.32 23.45 -28.77
CA ALA A 9 4.97 23.48 -28.23
C ALA A 9 5.01 22.84 -26.85
N SER A 10 4.74 23.64 -25.80
CA SER A 10 4.45 23.10 -24.46
C SER A 10 3.21 22.22 -24.60
N ALA A 11 3.36 20.91 -24.39
CA ALA A 11 2.23 20.02 -24.22
C ALA A 11 1.38 20.57 -23.06
N ALA A 12 0.08 20.79 -23.32
CA ALA A 12 -0.84 21.29 -22.32
C ALA A 12 -0.93 20.29 -21.16
N ALA A 13 -0.69 20.73 -19.94
CA ALA A 13 -0.74 19.93 -18.70
C ALA A 13 -2.14 19.39 -18.34
N GLY A 14 -3.09 19.39 -19.28
CA GLY A 14 -4.50 19.02 -19.08
C GLY A 14 -4.87 17.61 -19.57
N ASP A 15 -3.92 16.83 -20.06
CA ASP A 15 -4.23 15.61 -20.84
C ASP A 15 -3.68 14.32 -20.25
N GLN A 16 -3.08 14.35 -19.04
CA GLN A 16 -2.55 13.16 -18.37
C GLN A 16 -3.68 12.41 -17.64
N ILE A 17 -3.61 11.07 -17.70
CA ILE A 17 -4.47 10.19 -16.93
C ILE A 17 -3.98 10.21 -15.48
N LEU A 18 -4.90 10.46 -14.54
CA LEU A 18 -4.59 10.40 -13.11
C LEU A 18 -4.72 8.95 -12.63
N LEU A 19 -3.63 8.37 -12.15
CA LEU A 19 -3.62 7.02 -11.60
C LEU A 19 -3.02 7.02 -10.19
N GLY A 20 -3.55 6.15 -9.33
CA GLY A 20 -3.09 5.94 -7.97
C GLY A 20 -3.31 4.49 -7.55
N GLY A 21 -2.95 4.15 -6.32
CA GLY A 21 -3.27 2.84 -5.76
C GLY A 21 -4.78 2.61 -5.75
N GLY A 22 -5.20 1.45 -6.24
CA GLY A 22 -6.62 1.12 -6.46
C GLY A 22 -7.12 1.34 -7.88
N ALA A 23 -6.35 2.01 -8.74
CA ALA A 23 -6.75 2.23 -10.13
C ALA A 23 -6.85 0.91 -10.91
N ALA A 24 -7.91 0.77 -11.69
CA ALA A 24 -8.12 -0.40 -12.54
C ALA A 24 -7.23 -0.34 -13.79
N ILE A 25 -6.56 -1.43 -14.09
CA ILE A 25 -5.67 -1.59 -15.24
C ILE A 25 -6.02 -2.84 -16.04
N VAL A 26 -5.77 -2.78 -17.34
CA VAL A 26 -5.93 -3.88 -18.29
C VAL A 26 -4.59 -4.21 -18.91
N LEU A 27 -4.21 -5.46 -18.90
CA LEU A 27 -2.98 -5.93 -19.54
C LEU A 27 -3.26 -6.48 -20.94
N HIS A 28 -2.21 -6.73 -21.71
CA HIS A 28 -2.26 -7.04 -23.15
C HIS A 28 -3.19 -8.22 -23.53
N ASP A 29 -3.42 -9.15 -22.63
CA ASP A 29 -4.29 -10.33 -22.81
C ASP A 29 -5.70 -10.15 -22.25
N ASP A 30 -6.15 -8.90 -22.06
CA ASP A 30 -7.40 -8.52 -21.44
C ASP A 30 -7.49 -8.92 -19.94
N THR A 31 -6.38 -9.23 -19.29
CA THR A 31 -6.33 -9.49 -17.86
C THR A 31 -6.63 -8.20 -17.09
N LEU A 32 -7.70 -8.26 -16.28
CA LEU A 32 -8.13 -7.14 -15.44
C LEU A 32 -7.44 -7.22 -14.10
N CYS A 33 -6.83 -6.13 -13.67
CA CYS A 33 -6.11 -6.04 -12.40
C CYS A 33 -6.27 -4.67 -11.74
N THR A 34 -5.68 -4.54 -10.57
CA THR A 34 -5.65 -3.30 -9.80
C THR A 34 -4.19 -2.85 -9.61
N LEU A 35 -3.95 -1.55 -9.71
CA LEU A 35 -2.66 -0.94 -9.42
C LEU A 35 -2.47 -0.82 -7.90
N THR A 36 -1.34 -1.29 -7.39
CA THR A 36 -1.05 -1.30 -5.95
C THR A 36 -0.61 0.08 -5.43
N ALA A 37 0.37 0.66 -6.08
CA ALA A 37 0.94 1.96 -5.71
C ALA A 37 1.68 2.55 -6.90
N MET A 38 1.86 3.86 -6.91
CA MET A 38 2.67 4.59 -7.89
C MET A 38 3.64 5.55 -7.22
N GLY A 39 4.78 5.76 -7.88
CA GLY A 39 5.80 6.69 -7.44
C GLY A 39 7.02 6.65 -8.33
N HIS A 40 8.17 7.03 -7.80
CA HIS A 40 9.41 7.05 -8.57
C HIS A 40 10.44 6.12 -7.93
N ASP A 41 11.26 5.49 -8.75
CA ASP A 41 12.43 4.76 -8.29
C ASP A 41 13.67 5.68 -8.18
N SER A 42 14.80 5.09 -7.77
CA SER A 42 16.07 5.82 -7.62
C SER A 42 16.60 6.44 -8.91
N ASP A 43 16.17 5.92 -10.07
CA ASP A 43 16.55 6.44 -11.38
C ASP A 43 15.58 7.51 -11.89
N GLY A 44 14.52 7.81 -11.14
CA GLY A 44 13.49 8.78 -11.48
C GLY A 44 12.45 8.26 -12.48
N ARG A 45 12.38 6.94 -12.73
CA ARG A 45 11.34 6.34 -13.57
C ARG A 45 10.02 6.35 -12.83
N LEU A 46 8.93 6.59 -13.54
CA LEU A 46 7.57 6.50 -12.99
C LEU A 46 7.17 5.03 -12.90
N ILE A 47 7.10 4.51 -11.69
CA ILE A 47 6.91 3.09 -11.39
C ILE A 47 5.57 2.86 -10.71
N GLY A 48 4.92 1.74 -11.05
CA GLY A 48 3.80 1.19 -10.30
C GLY A 48 3.97 -0.30 -10.04
N PHE A 49 3.17 -0.82 -9.13
CA PHE A 49 3.15 -2.23 -8.75
C PHE A 49 1.79 -2.85 -8.97
N THR A 50 1.77 -4.13 -9.32
CA THR A 50 0.58 -4.98 -9.34
C THR A 50 0.97 -6.43 -9.01
N SER A 51 0.02 -7.36 -8.96
CA SER A 51 0.31 -8.78 -8.79
C SER A 51 1.06 -9.37 -9.98
N ALA A 52 1.94 -10.34 -9.73
CA ALA A 52 2.60 -11.12 -10.79
C ALA A 52 1.58 -11.87 -11.69
N HIS A 53 0.41 -12.23 -11.16
CA HIS A 53 -0.67 -12.85 -11.94
C HIS A 53 -1.22 -11.96 -13.04
N CYS A 54 -0.99 -10.66 -12.96
CA CYS A 54 -1.49 -9.69 -13.93
C CYS A 54 -0.73 -9.70 -15.25
N GLY A 55 0.55 -10.11 -15.26
CA GLY A 55 1.34 -10.21 -16.48
C GLY A 55 2.83 -10.15 -16.22
N GLY A 56 3.59 -10.68 -17.19
CA GLY A 56 5.05 -10.72 -17.16
C GLY A 56 5.71 -9.57 -17.93
N PRO A 57 7.06 -9.49 -17.89
CA PRO A 57 7.82 -8.47 -18.58
C PRO A 57 7.48 -8.41 -20.10
N GLY A 58 7.22 -7.20 -20.58
CA GLY A 58 6.81 -6.92 -21.96
C GLY A 58 5.29 -6.81 -22.13
N SER A 59 4.47 -7.09 -21.11
CA SER A 59 3.02 -6.87 -21.18
C SER A 59 2.71 -5.37 -21.17
N ASP A 60 1.96 -4.93 -22.18
CA ASP A 60 1.44 -3.57 -22.24
C ASP A 60 0.35 -3.35 -21.18
N VAL A 61 0.30 -2.16 -20.64
CA VAL A 61 -0.69 -1.75 -19.63
C VAL A 61 -1.53 -0.59 -20.15
N VAL A 62 -2.84 -0.72 -20.03
CA VAL A 62 -3.83 0.30 -20.38
C VAL A 62 -4.61 0.67 -19.11
N ALA A 63 -4.97 1.93 -18.94
CA ALA A 63 -5.86 2.34 -17.87
C ALA A 63 -7.31 2.00 -18.25
N GLU A 64 -8.04 1.28 -17.38
CA GLU A 64 -9.46 0.99 -17.60
C GLU A 64 -10.27 2.30 -17.67
N GLY A 65 -11.17 2.40 -18.63
CA GLY A 65 -11.97 3.61 -18.86
C GLY A 65 -11.25 4.73 -19.61
N ALA A 66 -10.01 4.49 -20.05
CA ALA A 66 -9.21 5.40 -20.90
C ALA A 66 -8.48 4.64 -22.02
N GLU A 67 -9.09 3.57 -22.53
CA GLU A 67 -8.51 2.66 -23.52
C GLU A 67 -8.16 3.39 -24.83
N GLU A 68 -8.87 4.44 -25.17
CA GLU A 68 -8.59 5.27 -26.34
C GLU A 68 -7.24 6.00 -26.27
N ARG A 69 -6.66 6.10 -25.07
CA ARG A 69 -5.32 6.68 -24.85
C ARG A 69 -4.20 5.66 -25.16
N GLY A 70 -4.58 4.39 -25.38
CA GLY A 70 -3.67 3.28 -25.66
C GLY A 70 -2.78 2.93 -24.45
N THR A 71 -1.66 2.26 -24.74
CA THR A 71 -0.67 1.85 -23.74
C THR A 71 -0.17 3.02 -22.94
N VAL A 72 -0.28 2.92 -21.61
CA VAL A 72 0.17 3.93 -20.64
C VAL A 72 1.43 3.50 -19.88
N GLY A 73 1.79 2.23 -19.96
CA GLY A 73 2.96 1.65 -19.32
C GLY A 73 3.22 0.23 -19.81
N THR A 74 4.32 -0.36 -19.36
CA THR A 74 4.73 -1.73 -19.69
C THR A 74 5.26 -2.42 -18.45
N VAL A 75 4.93 -3.69 -18.25
CA VAL A 75 5.54 -4.51 -17.21
C VAL A 75 7.02 -4.70 -17.55
N VAL A 76 7.92 -4.28 -16.66
CA VAL A 76 9.37 -4.31 -16.86
C VAL A 76 10.08 -5.36 -16.03
N ALA A 77 9.45 -5.80 -14.94
CA ALA A 77 9.93 -6.90 -14.09
C ALA A 77 8.76 -7.60 -13.42
N ALA A 78 8.92 -8.88 -13.09
CA ALA A 78 7.96 -9.63 -12.28
C ALA A 78 8.70 -10.70 -11.48
N ASP A 79 8.14 -11.06 -10.32
CA ASP A 79 8.60 -12.17 -9.50
C ASP A 79 7.40 -12.99 -9.00
N ASP A 80 7.24 -14.18 -9.58
CA ASP A 80 6.14 -15.09 -9.23
C ASP A 80 6.30 -15.68 -7.81
N ALA A 81 7.53 -15.81 -7.31
CA ALA A 81 7.78 -16.39 -5.99
C ALA A 81 7.35 -15.43 -4.88
N VAL A 82 7.66 -14.15 -5.01
CA VAL A 82 7.17 -13.09 -4.12
C VAL A 82 5.72 -12.71 -4.48
N GLY A 83 5.38 -12.63 -5.76
CA GLY A 83 4.03 -12.41 -6.25
C GLY A 83 3.74 -10.98 -6.71
N TYR A 84 4.74 -10.26 -7.22
CA TYR A 84 4.57 -8.89 -7.73
C TYR A 84 5.04 -8.71 -9.17
N ALA A 85 4.50 -7.69 -9.83
CA ALA A 85 5.00 -7.15 -11.09
C ALA A 85 5.26 -5.64 -10.97
N VAL A 86 6.28 -5.18 -11.69
CA VAL A 86 6.70 -3.77 -11.76
C VAL A 86 6.32 -3.22 -13.12
N ILE A 87 5.60 -2.12 -13.12
CA ILE A 87 5.17 -1.41 -14.33
C ILE A 87 5.97 -0.11 -14.43
N GLU A 88 6.60 0.14 -15.56
CA GLU A 88 7.14 1.45 -15.91
C GLU A 88 6.10 2.21 -16.73
N PHE A 89 5.67 3.36 -16.22
CA PHE A 89 4.65 4.20 -16.85
C PHE A 89 5.27 5.32 -17.69
N ASP A 90 4.56 5.71 -18.75
CA ASP A 90 4.89 6.89 -19.55
C ASP A 90 4.52 8.19 -18.77
N PRO A 91 5.50 8.97 -18.29
CA PRO A 91 5.23 10.18 -17.51
C PRO A 91 4.59 11.31 -18.34
N VAL A 92 4.56 11.18 -19.67
CA VAL A 92 3.83 12.13 -20.53
C VAL A 92 2.34 11.83 -20.51
N LYS A 93 1.96 10.55 -20.37
CA LYS A 93 0.57 10.09 -20.39
C LYS A 93 -0.07 10.00 -19.02
N VAL A 94 0.72 9.72 -17.98
CA VAL A 94 0.24 9.40 -16.63
C VAL A 94 0.78 10.40 -15.61
N LYS A 95 -0.07 10.79 -14.67
CA LYS A 95 0.30 11.54 -13.48
C LYS A 95 -0.09 10.75 -12.23
N PRO A 96 0.85 10.45 -11.33
CA PRO A 96 0.55 9.78 -10.08
C PRO A 96 -0.26 10.70 -9.14
N ILE A 97 -1.20 10.10 -8.41
CA ILE A 97 -1.95 10.76 -7.35
C ILE A 97 -1.97 9.89 -6.10
N ALA A 98 -1.87 10.53 -4.92
CA ALA A 98 -1.87 9.84 -3.63
C ALA A 98 -3.27 9.44 -3.16
N ASP A 99 -4.32 10.14 -3.62
CA ASP A 99 -5.72 9.85 -3.32
C ASP A 99 -6.43 9.51 -4.63
N TYR A 100 -6.83 8.25 -4.77
CA TYR A 100 -7.58 7.75 -5.91
C TYR A 100 -8.99 7.34 -5.45
N GLU A 101 -10.01 8.04 -5.92
CA GLU A 101 -11.42 7.78 -5.58
C GLU A 101 -11.73 7.75 -4.07
N GLY A 102 -11.03 8.59 -3.29
CA GLY A 102 -11.17 8.65 -1.84
C GLY A 102 -10.36 7.59 -1.06
N PHE A 103 -9.56 6.81 -1.76
CA PHE A 103 -8.60 5.89 -1.15
C PHE A 103 -7.20 6.51 -1.17
N GLY A 104 -6.77 7.01 -0.01
CA GLY A 104 -5.48 7.68 0.13
C GLY A 104 -4.35 6.72 0.52
N ILE A 105 -3.20 6.83 -0.16
CA ILE A 105 -1.94 6.18 0.23
C ILE A 105 -0.91 7.28 0.46
N PHE A 106 -0.64 7.58 1.74
CA PHE A 106 0.23 8.70 2.12
C PHE A 106 1.57 8.27 2.69
N GLY A 107 1.84 6.96 2.76
CA GLY A 107 3.09 6.40 3.26
C GLY A 107 3.20 4.90 3.06
N ILE A 108 4.36 4.33 3.38
CA ILE A 108 4.66 2.91 3.25
C ILE A 108 4.76 2.30 4.65
N GLY A 109 3.88 1.36 4.94
CA GLY A 109 3.88 0.50 6.11
C GLY A 109 3.78 1.23 7.45
N PRO A 110 3.56 0.53 8.55
CA PRO A 110 3.82 1.13 9.83
C PRO A 110 5.33 1.43 9.91
N PRO A 111 5.73 2.64 10.34
CA PRO A 111 7.14 2.87 10.67
C PRO A 111 7.56 1.76 11.63
N GLU A 112 8.75 1.17 11.42
CA GLU A 112 9.31 0.26 12.43
C GLU A 112 9.18 0.95 13.78
N PRO A 113 8.73 0.26 14.83
CA PRO A 113 8.69 0.87 16.15
C PRO A 113 10.10 1.38 16.43
N GLU A 114 10.23 2.70 16.64
CA GLU A 114 11.52 3.27 17.03
C GLU A 114 12.08 2.41 18.17
N PRO A 115 13.33 1.95 18.08
CA PRO A 115 13.95 1.18 19.14
C PRO A 115 13.73 1.95 20.44
N ALA A 116 13.05 1.34 21.40
CA ALA A 116 12.70 1.98 22.67
C ALA A 116 13.98 2.65 23.18
N ASN A 117 13.99 3.98 23.22
CA ASN A 117 15.16 4.72 23.72
C ASN A 117 15.37 4.28 25.18
N PRO A 118 16.48 3.56 25.50
CA PRO A 118 16.73 3.10 26.87
C PRO A 118 16.84 4.25 27.88
N GLU A 119 16.98 5.49 27.43
CA GLU A 119 17.00 6.68 28.29
C GLU A 119 15.62 7.16 28.77
N SER A 120 14.51 6.65 28.19
CA SER A 120 13.16 6.96 28.69
C SER A 120 12.69 6.06 29.82
N ALA A 121 13.45 5.03 30.20
CA ALA A 121 13.25 4.30 31.43
C ALA A 121 13.77 5.17 32.58
N GLY A 122 12.95 6.11 33.04
CA GLY A 122 13.20 6.84 34.28
C GLY A 122 13.49 5.84 35.43
N PRO A 123 14.30 6.22 36.43
CA PRO A 123 14.63 5.33 37.53
C PRO A 123 13.32 4.85 38.17
N GLY A 124 13.15 3.52 38.18
CA GLY A 124 12.00 2.88 38.79
C GLY A 124 11.79 3.35 40.21
N PRO A 125 10.56 3.38 40.73
CA PRO A 125 10.28 3.86 42.06
C PRO A 125 11.13 3.10 43.10
N VAL A 126 11.95 3.86 43.79
CA VAL A 126 12.74 3.34 44.94
C VAL A 126 11.73 2.82 45.99
N PRO A 127 11.84 1.58 46.46
CA PRO A 127 10.95 1.09 47.50
C PRO A 127 11.15 1.90 48.80
N GLU A 128 10.12 2.62 49.24
CA GLU A 128 10.11 3.30 50.54
C GLU A 128 10.10 2.27 51.69
N PRO A 129 10.77 2.52 52.81
CA PRO A 129 10.75 1.61 53.95
C PRO A 129 9.35 1.63 54.63
N VAL A 130 8.79 0.43 54.78
CA VAL A 130 7.47 0.19 55.37
C VAL A 130 7.54 0.47 56.87
N GLY A 131 6.96 1.61 57.29
CA GLY A 131 6.63 1.88 58.72
C GLY A 131 5.20 1.41 59.01
N PRO A 132 4.86 1.04 60.27
CA PRO A 132 3.54 0.53 60.61
C PRO A 132 2.47 1.63 60.53
N THR A 133 1.45 1.43 59.71
CA THR A 133 0.31 2.32 59.54
C THR A 133 -0.81 2.00 60.56
N PRO A 134 -1.39 2.98 61.24
CA PRO A 134 -2.62 2.79 62.01
C PRO A 134 -3.85 2.77 61.07
N ALA A 135 -4.75 1.81 61.31
CA ALA A 135 -5.98 1.63 60.56
C ALA A 135 -6.93 2.82 60.72
N GLY A 136 -7.17 3.55 59.63
CA GLY A 136 -8.25 4.50 59.46
C GLY A 136 -9.18 4.05 58.33
N PRO A 137 -10.47 4.43 58.30
CA PRO A 137 -11.42 3.95 57.30
C PRO A 137 -11.05 4.44 55.92
N GLU A 138 -10.96 3.50 54.97
CA GLU A 138 -10.71 3.76 53.54
C GLU A 138 -11.79 4.67 52.96
N PRO A 139 -11.45 5.76 52.27
CA PRO A 139 -12.39 6.42 51.37
C PRO A 139 -12.64 5.53 50.14
N ALA A 140 -13.91 5.29 49.84
CA ALA A 140 -14.35 4.55 48.66
C ALA A 140 -13.67 5.09 47.41
N ALA A 141 -12.90 4.25 46.77
CA ALA A 141 -12.25 4.54 45.47
C ALA A 141 -13.36 4.83 44.46
N LEU A 142 -13.51 6.09 44.07
CA LEU A 142 -14.26 6.47 42.85
C LEU A 142 -13.63 5.70 41.69
N GLY A 143 -14.48 4.86 41.05
CA GLY A 143 -14.09 3.92 40.02
C GLY A 143 -13.17 4.57 38.96
N ALA A 144 -11.99 4.01 38.82
CA ALA A 144 -11.17 4.25 37.67
C ALA A 144 -12.00 3.85 36.42
N ALA A 145 -12.27 4.81 35.56
CA ALA A 145 -12.90 4.52 34.27
C ALA A 145 -12.10 3.40 33.63
N ALA A 146 -12.79 2.32 33.23
CA ALA A 146 -12.16 1.26 32.48
C ALA A 146 -11.47 1.90 31.25
N PRO A 147 -10.24 1.51 30.90
CA PRO A 147 -9.58 2.03 29.70
C PRO A 147 -10.54 1.81 28.53
N GLU A 148 -10.80 2.87 27.76
CA GLU A 148 -11.57 2.74 26.53
C GLU A 148 -10.91 1.65 25.69
N PRO A 149 -11.68 0.70 25.10
CA PRO A 149 -11.11 -0.33 24.24
C PRO A 149 -10.36 0.40 23.12
N ALA A 150 -9.08 0.08 22.95
CA ALA A 150 -8.30 0.59 21.83
C ALA A 150 -9.12 0.38 20.56
N ALA A 151 -9.30 1.44 19.77
CA ALA A 151 -10.04 1.36 18.51
C ALA A 151 -9.49 0.18 17.70
N ALA A 152 -10.38 -0.72 17.27
CA ALA A 152 -9.98 -1.86 16.45
C ALA A 152 -9.27 -1.32 15.19
N LYS A 153 -8.06 -1.80 14.92
CA LYS A 153 -7.36 -1.41 13.69
C LYS A 153 -8.13 -1.97 12.50
N GLN A 154 -8.27 -1.13 11.49
CA GLN A 154 -8.91 -1.54 10.24
C GLN A 154 -7.89 -1.57 9.11
N ALA A 155 -7.98 -2.60 8.27
CA ALA A 155 -7.32 -2.65 6.99
C ALA A 155 -8.31 -2.26 5.90
N CYS A 156 -7.97 -1.29 5.07
CA CYS A 156 -8.77 -0.91 3.92
C CYS A 156 -8.12 -1.38 2.62
N LYS A 157 -8.96 -1.76 1.66
CA LYS A 157 -8.56 -2.23 0.33
C LYS A 157 -9.42 -1.52 -0.72
N LEU A 158 -8.81 -1.07 -1.81
CA LEU A 158 -9.51 -0.62 -3.00
C LEU A 158 -9.15 -1.56 -4.15
N GLY A 159 -10.13 -2.32 -4.62
CA GLY A 159 -9.97 -3.24 -5.72
C GLY A 159 -10.96 -2.95 -6.85
N ARG A 160 -10.55 -3.24 -8.09
CA ARG A 160 -11.39 -3.06 -9.26
C ARG A 160 -12.71 -3.81 -9.17
N GLY A 161 -12.68 -5.05 -8.65
CA GLY A 161 -13.85 -5.93 -8.57
C GLY A 161 -14.73 -5.65 -7.36
N THR A 162 -14.11 -5.47 -6.19
CA THR A 162 -14.84 -5.31 -4.92
C THR A 162 -15.07 -3.85 -4.52
N GLY A 163 -14.37 -2.88 -5.15
CA GLY A 163 -14.40 -1.48 -4.72
C GLY A 163 -13.68 -1.23 -3.41
N LEU A 164 -14.00 -0.12 -2.74
CA LEU A 164 -13.44 0.24 -1.44
C LEU A 164 -14.13 -0.53 -0.32
N ASN A 165 -13.34 -1.29 0.43
CA ASN A 165 -13.79 -2.05 1.60
C ASN A 165 -12.79 -1.90 2.73
N CYS A 166 -13.29 -1.76 3.97
CA CYS A 166 -12.48 -1.75 5.17
C CYS A 166 -12.93 -2.91 6.08
N TYR A 167 -11.97 -3.59 6.68
CA TYR A 167 -12.15 -4.81 7.46
C TYR A 167 -11.50 -4.66 8.83
N ASP A 168 -12.15 -5.18 9.86
CA ASP A 168 -11.55 -5.26 11.19
C ASP A 168 -10.41 -6.29 11.20
N ILE A 169 -9.28 -5.93 11.80
CA ILE A 169 -8.15 -6.81 11.99
C ILE A 169 -8.27 -7.47 13.36
N GLY A 170 -8.46 -8.79 13.35
CA GLY A 170 -8.47 -9.62 14.54
C GLY A 170 -7.14 -10.39 14.74
N PRO A 171 -7.06 -11.18 15.85
CA PRO A 171 -5.89 -12.01 16.12
C PRO A 171 -5.65 -13.09 15.07
N ASP A 172 -6.71 -13.51 14.36
CA ASP A 172 -6.66 -14.55 13.32
C ASP A 172 -6.58 -13.99 11.90
N GLY A 173 -6.39 -12.67 11.76
CA GLY A 173 -6.30 -11.97 10.48
C GLY A 173 -7.45 -11.01 10.20
N VAL A 174 -7.85 -10.90 8.95
CA VAL A 174 -8.92 -10.01 8.49
C VAL A 174 -10.26 -10.70 8.61
N ASN A 175 -11.23 -10.07 9.27
CA ASN A 175 -12.58 -10.61 9.42
C ASN A 175 -13.40 -10.32 8.16
N THR A 176 -13.40 -11.27 7.21
CA THR A 176 -14.07 -11.16 5.91
C THR A 176 -14.44 -12.53 5.34
N THR A 177 -15.31 -12.57 4.33
CA THR A 177 -15.52 -13.75 3.48
C THR A 177 -14.69 -13.70 2.21
N ALA A 178 -14.50 -14.83 1.54
CA ALA A 178 -13.74 -14.90 0.29
C ALA A 178 -14.32 -13.96 -0.78
N GLU A 179 -15.65 -13.93 -0.93
CA GLU A 179 -16.34 -13.10 -1.92
C GLU A 179 -16.25 -11.59 -1.61
N GLN A 180 -16.16 -11.23 -0.33
CA GLN A 180 -15.95 -9.85 0.09
C GLN A 180 -14.48 -9.43 -0.05
N TRP A 181 -13.57 -10.39 0.11
CA TRP A 181 -12.15 -10.14 0.01
C TRP A 181 -11.68 -9.97 -1.43
N TRP A 182 -12.14 -10.83 -2.33
CA TRP A 182 -11.62 -10.88 -3.69
C TRP A 182 -12.72 -11.15 -4.72
N GLN A 183 -12.63 -10.43 -5.82
CA GLN A 183 -13.38 -10.63 -7.06
C GLN A 183 -12.39 -10.53 -8.25
N PRO A 184 -12.73 -11.06 -9.45
CA PRO A 184 -11.91 -10.90 -10.64
C PRO A 184 -11.54 -9.44 -10.90
N GLY A 185 -10.24 -9.15 -11.03
CA GLY A 185 -9.68 -7.80 -11.17
C GLY A 185 -9.11 -7.21 -9.88
N ASP A 186 -9.27 -7.86 -8.74
CA ASP A 186 -8.71 -7.38 -7.46
C ASP A 186 -7.24 -7.74 -7.25
N ASP A 187 -6.64 -8.59 -8.11
CA ASP A 187 -5.22 -8.89 -8.03
C ASP A 187 -4.40 -7.60 -8.19
N GLY A 188 -3.49 -7.36 -7.26
CA GLY A 188 -2.75 -6.11 -7.16
C GLY A 188 -3.41 -5.02 -6.29
N SER A 189 -4.63 -5.23 -5.78
CA SER A 189 -5.29 -4.22 -4.92
C SER A 189 -4.43 -3.86 -3.71
N PRO A 190 -4.22 -2.56 -3.45
CA PRO A 190 -3.50 -2.10 -2.26
C PRO A 190 -4.28 -2.40 -0.98
N ILE A 191 -3.54 -2.71 0.07
CA ILE A 191 -4.06 -2.86 1.42
C ILE A 191 -3.38 -1.81 2.30
N THR A 192 -4.18 -0.98 2.98
CA THR A 192 -3.69 0.08 3.86
C THR A 192 -4.17 -0.11 5.30
N ILE A 193 -3.35 0.36 6.23
CA ILE A 193 -3.72 0.59 7.64
C ILE A 193 -3.36 2.05 7.92
N ASP A 194 -4.30 2.85 8.42
CA ASP A 194 -4.11 4.28 8.67
C ASP A 194 -3.57 5.06 7.45
N ASN A 195 -4.04 4.71 6.23
CA ASN A 195 -3.59 5.25 4.95
C ASN A 195 -2.11 4.97 4.60
N LEU A 196 -1.46 4.06 5.32
CA LEU A 196 -0.13 3.55 4.98
C LEU A 196 -0.28 2.23 4.24
N ILE A 197 0.36 2.10 3.07
CA ILE A 197 0.32 0.84 2.34
C ILE A 197 1.12 -0.22 3.09
N VAL A 198 0.47 -1.32 3.44
CA VAL A 198 1.08 -2.45 4.16
C VAL A 198 1.25 -3.68 3.28
N GLY A 199 0.40 -3.84 2.28
CA GLY A 199 0.42 -5.03 1.43
C GLY A 199 -0.37 -4.85 0.15
N MET A 200 -0.44 -5.95 -0.60
CA MET A 200 -1.12 -6.06 -1.88
C MET A 200 -1.86 -7.40 -1.94
N VAL A 201 -3.04 -7.41 -2.52
CA VAL A 201 -3.74 -8.67 -2.85
C VAL A 201 -2.95 -9.43 -3.90
N ARG A 202 -2.56 -10.65 -3.56
CA ARG A 202 -1.74 -11.51 -4.39
C ARG A 202 -2.57 -12.42 -5.30
N ASP A 203 -3.60 -13.02 -4.71
CA ASP A 203 -4.49 -14.00 -5.34
C ASP A 203 -5.84 -14.04 -4.60
N GLY A 204 -6.78 -14.87 -5.09
CA GLY A 204 -8.12 -14.99 -4.53
C GLY A 204 -8.24 -15.66 -3.16
N SER A 205 -7.14 -15.99 -2.49
CA SER A 205 -7.16 -16.58 -1.16
C SER A 205 -7.45 -15.52 -0.10
N THR A 206 -8.23 -15.86 0.93
CA THR A 206 -8.44 -14.96 2.08
C THR A 206 -7.22 -15.01 3.01
N PRO A 207 -6.68 -13.86 3.44
CA PRO A 207 -5.57 -13.84 4.40
C PRO A 207 -6.00 -14.45 5.74
N VAL A 208 -5.21 -15.39 6.25
CA VAL A 208 -5.50 -16.11 7.50
C VAL A 208 -4.57 -15.74 8.66
N ALA A 209 -3.56 -14.92 8.39
CA ALA A 209 -2.58 -14.49 9.39
C ALA A 209 -2.76 -13.01 9.72
N PRO A 210 -2.21 -12.51 10.84
CA PRO A 210 -2.06 -11.07 11.05
C PRO A 210 -1.42 -10.41 9.82
N LEU A 211 -1.82 -9.17 9.49
CA LEU A 211 -1.30 -8.43 8.33
C LEU A 211 0.13 -7.88 8.61
N ASP A 212 1.02 -8.72 9.06
CA ASP A 212 2.41 -8.42 9.37
C ASP A 212 3.42 -9.30 8.60
N GLN A 213 2.92 -10.30 7.88
CA GLN A 213 3.71 -11.22 7.06
C GLN A 213 2.96 -11.61 5.78
N SER A 214 3.70 -11.93 4.72
CA SER A 214 3.13 -12.46 3.49
C SER A 214 2.61 -13.88 3.68
N GLY A 215 1.55 -14.19 2.94
CA GLY A 215 0.90 -15.50 2.99
C GLY A 215 -0.10 -15.69 1.85
N PRO A 216 -0.99 -16.68 1.96
CA PRO A 216 -2.09 -16.82 1.01
C PRO A 216 -2.89 -15.51 0.92
N GLY A 217 -3.23 -15.09 -0.29
CA GLY A 217 -4.04 -13.91 -0.56
C GLY A 217 -3.36 -12.56 -0.41
N ILE A 218 -2.18 -12.48 0.22
CA ILE A 218 -1.49 -11.21 0.48
C ILE A 218 0.02 -11.34 0.35
N VAL A 219 0.64 -10.31 -0.21
CA VAL A 219 2.09 -10.07 -0.09
C VAL A 219 2.33 -8.73 0.60
N MET A 220 3.25 -8.70 1.57
CA MET A 220 3.58 -7.47 2.29
C MET A 220 4.40 -6.53 1.42
N PHE A 221 4.02 -5.25 1.38
CA PHE A 221 4.67 -4.27 0.49
C PHE A 221 6.15 -4.07 0.83
N LYS A 222 6.52 -4.15 2.12
CA LYS A 222 7.92 -4.13 2.57
C LYS A 222 8.76 -5.28 2.00
N GLU A 223 8.17 -6.47 1.80
CA GLU A 223 8.87 -7.62 1.24
C GLU A 223 9.11 -7.43 -0.26
N ILE A 224 8.12 -6.87 -0.98
CA ILE A 224 8.28 -6.46 -2.38
C ILE A 224 9.45 -5.49 -2.52
N LEU A 225 9.46 -4.41 -1.71
CA LEU A 225 10.52 -3.40 -1.76
C LEU A 225 11.88 -3.98 -1.36
N GLY A 226 11.92 -4.87 -0.35
CA GLY A 226 13.14 -5.57 0.06
C GLY A 226 13.74 -6.40 -1.06
N ASP A 227 12.92 -7.18 -1.75
CA ASP A 227 13.34 -8.03 -2.86
C ASP A 227 13.83 -7.20 -4.07
N ILE A 228 13.06 -6.16 -4.47
CA ILE A 228 13.45 -5.27 -5.57
C ILE A 228 14.77 -4.54 -5.26
N ASN A 229 14.92 -4.02 -4.04
CA ASN A 229 16.15 -3.35 -3.64
C ASN A 229 17.36 -4.29 -3.63
N ALA A 230 17.17 -5.56 -3.27
CA ALA A 230 18.22 -6.56 -3.31
C ALA A 230 18.63 -6.95 -4.75
N LYS A 231 17.67 -7.00 -5.68
CA LYS A 231 17.90 -7.31 -7.09
C LYS A 231 18.44 -6.12 -7.88
N GLY A 232 18.04 -4.92 -7.51
CA GLY A 232 18.27 -3.71 -8.29
C GLY A 232 17.39 -3.64 -9.55
N GLY A 233 17.58 -2.60 -10.36
CA GLY A 233 16.83 -2.39 -11.60
C GLY A 233 15.53 -1.59 -11.39
N PRO A 234 14.53 -1.73 -12.28
CA PRO A 234 13.29 -0.96 -12.22
C PRO A 234 12.56 -1.17 -10.89
N GLY A 235 12.21 -0.07 -10.22
CA GLY A 235 11.55 -0.06 -8.93
C GLY A 235 12.48 -0.04 -7.71
N ALA A 236 13.80 -0.23 -7.88
CA ALA A 236 14.75 -0.11 -6.76
C ALA A 236 14.78 1.32 -6.20
N GLY A 237 14.77 1.46 -4.88
CA GLY A 237 14.70 2.77 -4.23
C GLY A 237 13.36 3.48 -4.40
N PHE A 238 12.27 2.72 -4.62
CA PHE A 238 10.93 3.27 -4.80
C PHE A 238 10.49 4.15 -3.64
N GLY A 239 9.95 5.34 -3.99
CA GLY A 239 9.22 6.24 -3.12
C GLY A 239 7.88 6.62 -3.72
N LEU A 240 6.85 6.79 -2.89
CA LEU A 240 5.53 7.23 -3.33
C LEU A 240 5.58 8.60 -4.00
N GLY A 241 4.75 8.80 -5.03
CA GLY A 241 4.66 10.03 -5.82
C GLY A 241 3.69 11.05 -5.26
#